data_a8c2f317b280283c1b6be0346f511e79
#
_entry.id   a8c2f317b280283c1b6be0346f511e79
#
_cell.length_a   1.000
_cell.length_b   1.000
_cell.length_c   1.000
_cell.angle_alpha   90.00
_cell.angle_beta   90.00
_cell.angle_gamma   90.00
#
_symmetry.space_group_name_H-M   'P 1'
#
loop_
_entity.id
_entity.type
_entity.pdbx_description
1 polymer ?
#
loop_
_entity_poly.entity_id
_entity_poly.type
_entity_poly.pdbx_seq_one_letter_code
_entity_poly.pdbx_strand_id
1 'polypeptide(L)'
;MIIATAGHVDHGKTTLLQAITGVNADRLPEEKKRGMTIDLGYAYWPQPDGRVLGFIDVPGHEKFLSNMLAGVGGIDHALLVVACDDGVMAQTREHLAILQLTGNPQLTVALTKADRVDATRINEVREAVQATLREYGFTDAALFETVATEGRGVDALRHHLQQLSSREHASHHRFRLAIDRAFTVKGAGLVVTGTALSGEVKVGDTVWLTGVNKPMRVRGLHAQNQPVEHAHAGQRIALNIAGDAEKAQLNRGDWLLSEAPPEPSERVIVSLQTHIPLSQWQPLHIHHAASHITGRVSLLENDLAELVFDTPLWLADNDRLVLRDISARETLAGARVVTLNPPRRGKRKPEYLQWLSALAQASNDKAALEVHLERGAVNLTDFAWARQLSNEGLLPLTQQPGFIQAGNNLLNAPVAACWQRKVLNTLATYHEQHQDEPGPGRERLRRMALPMEDDALVLLLIENMRESGVIKSHHGWLHLPDHKAGFTAEQEAI
;
A
#
# COMPACT_ATOMS: atom_id res chain seq x y z
N MET A 1 -12.37 -11.27 6.28
CA MET A 1 -12.64 -9.84 6.53
C MET A 1 -12.46 -9.54 8.01
N ILE A 2 -11.89 -8.38 8.33
CA ILE A 2 -11.68 -7.94 9.71
C ILE A 2 -12.54 -6.71 9.98
N ILE A 3 -13.29 -6.74 11.08
CA ILE A 3 -14.12 -5.65 11.56
C ILE A 3 -13.50 -5.11 12.85
N ALA A 4 -13.10 -3.84 12.85
CA ALA A 4 -12.62 -3.21 14.07
C ALA A 4 -13.82 -2.81 14.94
N THR A 5 -13.74 -3.10 16.25
CA THR A 5 -14.74 -2.66 17.21
C THR A 5 -14.23 -1.44 17.96
N ALA A 6 -15.05 -0.43 18.04
CA ALA A 6 -14.70 0.86 18.62
C ALA A 6 -15.80 1.33 19.56
N GLY A 7 -15.46 2.21 20.49
CA GLY A 7 -16.39 2.81 21.43
C GLY A 7 -15.88 2.72 22.87
N HIS A 8 -16.60 3.39 23.78
CA HIS A 8 -16.23 3.43 25.19
C HIS A 8 -16.32 2.03 25.83
N VAL A 9 -15.40 1.73 26.74
CA VAL A 9 -15.25 0.42 27.38
C VAL A 9 -16.54 -0.06 28.09
N ASP A 10 -17.28 0.85 28.68
CA ASP A 10 -18.50 0.55 29.44
C ASP A 10 -19.79 0.56 28.60
N HIS A 11 -19.68 0.68 27.27
CA HIS A 11 -20.85 0.78 26.41
C HIS A 11 -21.36 -0.58 25.90
N GLY A 12 -20.82 -1.67 26.41
CA GLY A 12 -21.34 -3.01 26.14
C GLY A 12 -20.79 -3.66 24.86
N LYS A 13 -19.59 -3.29 24.42
CA LYS A 13 -18.95 -3.90 23.24
C LYS A 13 -18.83 -5.41 23.38
N THR A 14 -18.25 -5.87 24.49
CA THR A 14 -18.03 -7.30 24.76
C THR A 14 -19.36 -8.07 24.79
N THR A 15 -20.35 -7.53 25.49
CA THR A 15 -21.69 -8.15 25.59
C THR A 15 -22.35 -8.22 24.21
N LEU A 16 -22.24 -7.17 23.42
CA LEU A 16 -22.79 -7.13 22.06
C LEU A 16 -22.10 -8.15 21.16
N LEU A 17 -20.77 -8.20 21.17
CA LEU A 17 -20.01 -9.16 20.36
C LEU A 17 -20.36 -10.60 20.75
N GLN A 18 -20.51 -10.89 22.03
CA GLN A 18 -20.94 -12.19 22.48
C GLN A 18 -22.34 -12.54 21.98
N ALA A 19 -23.26 -11.58 21.98
CA ALA A 19 -24.61 -11.76 21.46
C ALA A 19 -24.61 -12.02 19.95
N ILE A 20 -23.74 -11.36 19.20
CA ILE A 20 -23.60 -11.53 17.75
C ILE A 20 -22.94 -12.85 17.40
N THR A 21 -21.81 -13.17 18.03
CA THR A 21 -20.94 -14.29 17.63
C THR A 21 -21.17 -15.57 18.43
N GLY A 22 -21.76 -15.47 19.59
CA GLY A 22 -21.86 -16.59 20.54
C GLY A 22 -20.53 -16.92 21.23
N VAL A 23 -19.47 -16.14 21.01
CA VAL A 23 -18.13 -16.36 21.56
C VAL A 23 -17.76 -15.23 22.49
N ASN A 24 -17.25 -15.56 23.68
CA ASN A 24 -16.70 -14.58 24.60
C ASN A 24 -15.19 -14.44 24.36
N ALA A 25 -14.78 -13.33 23.76
CA ALA A 25 -13.38 -13.03 23.45
C ALA A 25 -12.48 -12.99 24.69
N ASP A 26 -13.04 -12.69 25.86
CA ASP A 26 -12.30 -12.66 27.13
C ASP A 26 -12.01 -14.04 27.71
N ARG A 27 -12.61 -15.10 27.16
CA ARG A 27 -12.54 -16.46 27.66
C ARG A 27 -11.73 -17.43 26.81
N LEU A 28 -10.68 -16.98 26.15
CA LEU A 28 -9.76 -17.84 25.41
C LEU A 28 -8.41 -17.93 26.15
N PRO A 29 -8.36 -18.49 27.38
CA PRO A 29 -7.14 -18.47 28.21
C PRO A 29 -6.01 -19.29 27.60
N GLU A 30 -6.30 -20.30 26.79
CA GLU A 30 -5.28 -21.11 26.13
C GLU A 30 -4.66 -20.40 24.93
N GLU A 31 -5.45 -19.67 24.15
CA GLU A 31 -4.94 -18.83 23.09
C GLU A 31 -4.14 -17.67 23.66
N LYS A 32 -4.59 -17.09 24.77
CA LYS A 32 -3.81 -16.11 25.52
C LYS A 32 -2.47 -16.67 26.00
N LYS A 33 -2.44 -17.91 26.49
CA LYS A 33 -1.20 -18.58 26.92
C LYS A 33 -0.27 -18.93 25.76
N ARG A 34 -0.81 -19.24 24.57
CA ARG A 34 -0.04 -19.53 23.36
C ARG A 34 0.42 -18.29 22.63
N GLY A 35 -0.02 -17.11 23.05
CA GLY A 35 0.42 -15.84 22.47
C GLY A 35 -0.12 -15.54 21.09
N MET A 36 -1.10 -16.28 20.59
CA MET A 36 -1.60 -16.09 19.22
C MET A 36 -2.51 -14.87 19.05
N THR A 37 -3.09 -14.34 20.15
CA THR A 37 -4.04 -13.21 20.09
C THR A 37 -3.94 -12.24 21.27
N ILE A 38 -2.94 -12.39 22.13
CA ILE A 38 -2.85 -11.68 23.42
C ILE A 38 -2.89 -10.18 23.28
N ASP A 39 -2.25 -9.64 22.24
CA ASP A 39 -2.07 -8.20 22.10
C ASP A 39 -3.13 -7.53 21.24
N LEU A 40 -3.99 -8.29 20.53
CA LEU A 40 -4.86 -7.76 19.50
C LEU A 40 -6.36 -8.03 19.72
N GLY A 41 -6.73 -8.82 20.74
CA GLY A 41 -8.14 -9.02 21.10
C GLY A 41 -9.03 -9.53 19.97
N TYR A 42 -8.54 -10.51 19.18
CA TYR A 42 -9.32 -11.06 18.08
C TYR A 42 -10.44 -11.99 18.57
N ALA A 43 -11.61 -11.85 17.96
CA ALA A 43 -12.68 -12.83 18.04
C ALA A 43 -13.04 -13.26 16.60
N TYR A 44 -13.25 -14.54 16.40
CA TYR A 44 -13.59 -15.09 15.09
C TYR A 44 -15.02 -15.59 15.07
N TRP A 45 -15.73 -15.28 14.00
CA TRP A 45 -17.12 -15.68 13.80
C TRP A 45 -17.27 -16.42 12.47
N PRO A 46 -17.21 -17.78 12.50
CA PRO A 46 -17.41 -18.59 11.31
C PRO A 46 -18.82 -18.46 10.74
N GLN A 47 -18.93 -18.41 9.43
CA GLN A 47 -20.19 -18.36 8.71
C GLN A 47 -20.52 -19.72 8.09
N PRO A 48 -21.82 -20.03 7.87
CA PRO A 48 -22.22 -21.29 7.25
C PRO A 48 -21.66 -21.52 5.85
N ASP A 49 -21.35 -20.46 5.11
CA ASP A 49 -20.76 -20.52 3.78
C ASP A 49 -19.23 -20.70 3.76
N GLY A 50 -18.63 -20.91 4.90
CA GLY A 50 -17.18 -21.11 5.03
C GLY A 50 -16.38 -19.85 5.26
N ARG A 51 -16.97 -18.66 5.15
CA ARG A 51 -16.29 -17.40 5.49
C ARG A 51 -16.08 -17.32 7.00
N VAL A 52 -15.05 -16.62 7.42
CA VAL A 52 -14.82 -16.30 8.83
C VAL A 52 -14.68 -14.79 8.97
N LEU A 53 -15.54 -14.18 9.77
CA LEU A 53 -15.43 -12.76 10.12
C LEU A 53 -14.57 -12.65 11.37
N GLY A 54 -13.58 -11.76 11.32
CA GLY A 54 -12.72 -11.47 12.47
C GLY A 54 -13.09 -10.12 13.06
N PHE A 55 -13.11 -10.05 14.39
CA PHE A 55 -13.28 -8.79 15.12
C PHE A 55 -12.00 -8.45 15.86
N ILE A 56 -11.58 -7.20 15.79
CA ILE A 56 -10.42 -6.69 16.53
C ILE A 56 -10.83 -5.43 17.27
N ASP A 57 -10.46 -5.33 18.54
CA ASP A 57 -10.75 -4.15 19.35
C ASP A 57 -9.78 -3.00 19.02
N VAL A 58 -10.33 -1.79 18.82
CA VAL A 58 -9.51 -0.59 18.75
C VAL A 58 -8.99 -0.30 20.16
N PRO A 59 -7.65 -0.22 20.32
CA PRO A 59 -7.10 -0.02 21.67
C PRO A 59 -7.41 1.38 22.19
N GLY A 60 -7.84 1.45 23.46
CA GLY A 60 -8.07 2.71 24.15
C GLY A 60 -6.80 3.41 24.63
N HIS A 61 -5.64 2.83 24.35
CA HIS A 61 -4.35 3.35 24.79
C HIS A 61 -3.36 3.40 23.64
N GLU A 62 -2.69 4.53 23.46
CA GLU A 62 -1.75 4.74 22.35
C GLU A 62 -0.61 3.72 22.31
N LYS A 63 -0.16 3.20 23.45
CA LYS A 63 0.88 2.16 23.47
C LYS A 63 0.49 0.87 22.76
N PHE A 64 -0.81 0.60 22.59
CA PHE A 64 -1.31 -0.57 21.86
C PHE A 64 -1.62 -0.28 20.38
N LEU A 65 -1.49 0.96 19.96
CA LEU A 65 -1.75 1.36 18.57
C LEU A 65 -0.86 0.61 17.59
N SER A 66 0.41 0.44 17.90
CA SER A 66 1.34 -0.32 17.05
C SER A 66 0.92 -1.78 16.91
N ASN A 67 0.35 -2.39 17.96
CA ASN A 67 -0.16 -3.75 17.89
C ASN A 67 -1.39 -3.86 16.98
N MET A 68 -2.29 -2.88 17.03
CA MET A 68 -3.43 -2.83 16.13
C MET A 68 -2.98 -2.63 14.68
N LEU A 69 -2.05 -1.70 14.41
CA LEU A 69 -1.54 -1.45 13.08
C LEU A 69 -0.78 -2.64 12.50
N ALA A 70 -0.08 -3.39 13.35
CA ALA A 70 0.61 -4.62 12.97
C ALA A 70 -0.36 -5.73 12.56
N GLY A 71 -1.52 -5.77 13.17
CA GLY A 71 -2.55 -6.78 12.90
C GLY A 71 -3.47 -6.44 11.73
N VAL A 72 -3.42 -5.21 11.22
CA VAL A 72 -4.41 -4.74 10.25
C VAL A 72 -3.72 -3.94 9.16
N GLY A 73 -3.60 -4.51 7.98
CA GLY A 73 -3.08 -3.84 6.79
C GLY A 73 -4.05 -2.86 6.14
N GLY A 74 -5.12 -2.54 6.84
CA GLY A 74 -6.25 -1.72 6.47
C GLY A 74 -7.50 -2.32 7.06
N ILE A 75 -8.30 -1.50 7.74
CA ILE A 75 -9.58 -1.92 8.29
C ILE A 75 -10.64 -1.68 7.22
N ASP A 76 -11.34 -2.73 6.79
CA ASP A 76 -12.41 -2.63 5.80
C ASP A 76 -13.68 -2.06 6.42
N HIS A 77 -14.00 -2.53 7.61
CA HIS A 77 -15.20 -2.14 8.34
C HIS A 77 -14.91 -1.92 9.80
N ALA A 78 -15.66 -1.01 10.41
CA ALA A 78 -15.62 -0.80 11.85
C ALA A 78 -17.05 -0.81 12.42
N LEU A 79 -17.18 -1.39 13.59
CA LEU A 79 -18.41 -1.37 14.38
C LEU A 79 -18.21 -0.43 15.56
N LEU A 80 -18.87 0.72 15.53
CA LEU A 80 -18.84 1.69 16.62
C LEU A 80 -20.00 1.41 17.58
N VAL A 81 -19.67 1.26 18.84
CA VAL A 81 -20.66 0.98 19.90
C VAL A 81 -20.82 2.21 20.80
N VAL A 82 -22.04 2.73 20.89
CA VAL A 82 -22.38 3.88 21.72
C VAL A 82 -23.60 3.55 22.56
N ALA A 83 -23.49 3.71 23.86
CA ALA A 83 -24.62 3.46 24.78
C ALA A 83 -25.61 4.64 24.75
N CYS A 84 -26.90 4.35 24.70
CA CYS A 84 -27.95 5.36 24.63
C CYS A 84 -28.06 6.20 25.89
N ASP A 85 -27.65 5.71 27.05
CA ASP A 85 -27.65 6.48 28.29
C ASP A 85 -26.52 7.51 28.34
N ASP A 86 -25.28 7.09 28.08
CA ASP A 86 -24.10 7.96 28.14
C ASP A 86 -23.91 8.82 26.88
N GLY A 87 -24.28 8.32 25.73
CA GLY A 87 -24.05 8.98 24.46
C GLY A 87 -22.58 8.96 24.02
N VAL A 88 -22.20 9.92 23.19
CA VAL A 88 -20.84 10.05 22.68
C VAL A 88 -19.89 10.47 23.80
N MET A 89 -18.84 9.70 24.00
CA MET A 89 -17.83 9.92 25.05
C MET A 89 -16.49 10.32 24.42
N ALA A 90 -15.55 10.80 25.26
CA ALA A 90 -14.20 11.15 24.81
C ALA A 90 -13.48 9.96 24.12
N GLN A 91 -13.63 8.76 24.68
CA GLN A 91 -13.05 7.55 24.09
C GLN A 91 -13.67 7.20 22.73
N THR A 92 -14.95 7.49 22.53
CA THR A 92 -15.61 7.35 21.23
C THR A 92 -14.91 8.20 20.17
N ARG A 93 -14.64 9.46 20.50
CA ARG A 93 -13.94 10.40 19.62
C ARG A 93 -12.50 9.96 19.34
N GLU A 94 -11.81 9.52 20.37
CA GLU A 94 -10.44 9.00 20.26
C GLU A 94 -10.36 7.80 19.30
N HIS A 95 -11.30 6.85 19.42
CA HIS A 95 -11.37 5.70 18.53
C HIS A 95 -11.69 6.10 17.07
N LEU A 96 -12.58 7.08 16.88
CA LEU A 96 -12.87 7.59 15.53
C LEU A 96 -11.66 8.27 14.90
N ALA A 97 -10.88 9.00 15.67
CA ALA A 97 -9.62 9.59 15.20
C ALA A 97 -8.64 8.50 14.74
N ILE A 98 -8.49 7.42 15.50
CA ILE A 98 -7.65 6.28 15.13
C ILE A 98 -8.15 5.61 13.85
N LEU A 99 -9.45 5.37 13.73
CA LEU A 99 -10.05 4.79 12.53
C LEU A 99 -9.87 5.66 11.29
N GLN A 100 -9.96 6.97 11.46
CA GLN A 100 -9.71 7.92 10.37
C GLN A 100 -8.29 7.78 9.82
N LEU A 101 -7.31 7.56 10.69
CA LEU A 101 -5.91 7.36 10.30
C LEU A 101 -5.66 6.01 9.62
N THR A 102 -6.51 5.02 9.84
CA THR A 102 -6.35 3.67 9.28
C THR A 102 -7.07 3.46 7.96
N GLY A 103 -7.52 4.51 7.30
CA GLY A 103 -8.06 4.45 5.95
C GLY A 103 -9.53 4.74 5.79
N ASN A 104 -10.17 5.39 6.76
CA ASN A 104 -11.59 5.71 6.72
C ASN A 104 -12.46 4.48 6.37
N PRO A 105 -12.48 3.44 7.21
CA PRO A 105 -13.30 2.26 6.94
C PRO A 105 -14.79 2.64 6.95
N GLN A 106 -15.61 1.83 6.29
CA GLN A 106 -17.05 1.97 6.42
C GLN A 106 -17.47 1.67 7.86
N LEU A 107 -18.40 2.46 8.39
CA LEU A 107 -18.87 2.30 9.75
C LEU A 107 -20.28 1.73 9.81
N THR A 108 -20.48 0.84 10.76
CA THR A 108 -21.77 0.45 11.28
C THR A 108 -21.81 0.89 12.76
N VAL A 109 -22.93 1.47 13.19
CA VAL A 109 -23.10 1.92 14.57
C VAL A 109 -24.12 1.06 15.27
N ALA A 110 -23.77 0.57 16.45
CA ALA A 110 -24.72 -0.06 17.36
C ALA A 110 -24.99 0.89 18.54
N LEU A 111 -26.23 1.31 18.66
CA LEU A 111 -26.71 2.07 19.80
C LEU A 111 -27.18 1.04 20.84
N THR A 112 -26.41 0.91 21.92
CA THR A 112 -26.66 -0.12 22.94
C THR A 112 -27.50 0.42 24.09
N LYS A 113 -28.01 -0.47 24.95
CA LYS A 113 -28.77 -0.12 26.14
C LYS A 113 -30.01 0.73 25.83
N ALA A 114 -30.66 0.43 24.68
CA ALA A 114 -31.85 1.17 24.23
C ALA A 114 -33.04 1.06 25.19
N ASP A 115 -33.09 0.01 26.01
CA ASP A 115 -34.09 -0.21 27.04
C ASP A 115 -33.98 0.73 28.25
N ARG A 116 -32.82 1.35 28.45
CA ARG A 116 -32.54 2.20 29.61
C ARG A 116 -33.03 3.64 29.50
N VAL A 117 -33.45 4.03 28.31
CA VAL A 117 -33.84 5.40 28.01
C VAL A 117 -35.10 5.45 27.15
N ASP A 118 -35.74 6.63 27.08
CA ASP A 118 -36.91 6.83 26.23
C ASP A 118 -36.52 7.12 24.77
N ALA A 119 -37.54 7.19 23.91
CA ALA A 119 -37.35 7.45 22.49
C ALA A 119 -36.71 8.82 22.21
N THR A 120 -36.98 9.81 23.03
CA THR A 120 -36.40 11.16 22.90
C THR A 120 -34.89 11.10 23.10
N ARG A 121 -34.42 10.39 24.12
CA ARG A 121 -32.99 10.22 24.39
C ARG A 121 -32.29 9.43 23.29
N ILE A 122 -32.93 8.37 22.78
CA ILE A 122 -32.38 7.59 21.66
C ILE A 122 -32.15 8.50 20.45
N ASN A 123 -33.12 9.37 20.11
CA ASN A 123 -32.99 10.31 18.99
C ASN A 123 -31.88 11.34 19.22
N GLU A 124 -31.74 11.84 20.45
CA GLU A 124 -30.62 12.76 20.81
C GLU A 124 -29.27 12.11 20.58
N VAL A 125 -29.10 10.87 21.03
CA VAL A 125 -27.86 10.13 20.85
C VAL A 125 -27.61 9.81 19.38
N ARG A 126 -28.63 9.42 18.64
CA ARG A 126 -28.54 9.19 17.19
C ARG A 126 -28.03 10.43 16.46
N GLU A 127 -28.61 11.59 16.73
CA GLU A 127 -28.18 12.86 16.12
C GLU A 127 -26.76 13.23 16.52
N ALA A 128 -26.39 13.06 17.79
CA ALA A 128 -25.06 13.33 18.29
C ALA A 128 -24.01 12.43 17.63
N VAL A 129 -24.33 11.16 17.45
CA VAL A 129 -23.46 10.21 16.76
C VAL A 129 -23.27 10.61 15.28
N GLN A 130 -24.35 10.92 14.60
CA GLN A 130 -24.30 11.33 13.18
C GLN A 130 -23.47 12.60 13.01
N ALA A 131 -23.61 13.59 13.90
CA ALA A 131 -22.83 14.82 13.88
C ALA A 131 -21.34 14.54 14.13
N THR A 132 -21.04 13.68 15.08
CA THR A 132 -19.65 13.27 15.40
C THR A 132 -19.01 12.53 14.23
N LEU A 133 -19.75 11.63 13.58
CA LEU A 133 -19.25 10.92 12.41
C LEU A 133 -18.90 11.87 11.27
N ARG A 134 -19.72 12.89 11.03
CA ARG A 134 -19.43 13.91 10.01
C ARG A 134 -18.16 14.69 10.32
N GLU A 135 -17.91 15.03 11.60
CA GLU A 135 -16.66 15.69 12.01
C GLU A 135 -15.42 14.90 11.61
N TYR A 136 -15.48 13.57 11.69
CA TYR A 136 -14.36 12.68 11.37
C TYR A 136 -14.38 12.16 9.92
N GLY A 137 -15.29 12.69 9.09
CA GLY A 137 -15.32 12.34 7.67
C GLY A 137 -15.98 11.01 7.35
N PHE A 138 -16.74 10.44 8.28
CA PHE A 138 -17.49 9.21 8.02
C PHE A 138 -18.91 9.55 7.57
N THR A 139 -19.34 8.97 6.45
CA THR A 139 -20.65 9.16 5.86
C THR A 139 -21.36 7.83 5.67
N ASP A 140 -22.69 7.87 5.60
CA ASP A 140 -23.52 6.71 5.24
C ASP A 140 -23.40 5.51 6.21
N ALA A 141 -23.20 5.79 7.50
CA ALA A 141 -23.16 4.72 8.51
C ALA A 141 -24.58 4.22 8.80
N ALA A 142 -24.76 2.90 8.77
CA ALA A 142 -26.00 2.26 9.23
C ALA A 142 -26.03 2.25 10.76
N LEU A 143 -27.16 2.63 11.35
CA LEU A 143 -27.34 2.66 12.80
C LEU A 143 -28.37 1.62 13.24
N PHE A 144 -28.05 0.87 14.29
CA PHE A 144 -28.92 -0.17 14.84
C PHE A 144 -29.14 0.06 16.33
N GLU A 145 -30.38 0.12 16.74
CA GLU A 145 -30.73 0.15 18.18
C GLU A 145 -30.71 -1.28 18.73
N THR A 146 -29.99 -1.51 19.80
CA THR A 146 -29.82 -2.87 20.33
C THR A 146 -29.99 -2.93 21.84
N VAL A 147 -30.52 -4.07 22.29
CA VAL A 147 -30.51 -4.51 23.68
C VAL A 147 -29.90 -5.91 23.71
N ALA A 148 -28.60 -6.00 23.92
CA ALA A 148 -27.86 -7.24 23.79
C ALA A 148 -28.32 -8.35 24.75
N THR A 149 -28.73 -7.98 25.96
CA THR A 149 -29.22 -8.91 26.98
C THR A 149 -30.57 -9.56 26.62
N GLU A 150 -31.40 -8.88 25.81
CA GLU A 150 -32.71 -9.35 25.36
C GLU A 150 -32.67 -9.87 23.92
N GLY A 151 -31.58 -9.68 23.20
CA GLY A 151 -31.47 -9.99 21.79
C GLY A 151 -32.15 -9.01 20.85
N ARG A 152 -32.76 -7.97 21.37
CA ARG A 152 -33.51 -6.98 20.58
C ARG A 152 -32.55 -6.20 19.68
N GLY A 153 -32.86 -6.18 18.37
CA GLY A 153 -32.05 -5.49 17.36
C GLY A 153 -30.76 -6.22 16.99
N VAL A 154 -30.36 -7.26 17.72
CA VAL A 154 -29.12 -8.00 17.49
C VAL A 154 -29.17 -8.79 16.18
N ASP A 155 -30.32 -9.40 15.86
CA ASP A 155 -30.46 -10.17 14.61
C ASP A 155 -30.33 -9.29 13.37
N ALA A 156 -30.90 -8.09 13.40
CA ALA A 156 -30.79 -7.13 12.31
C ALA A 156 -29.32 -6.70 12.10
N LEU A 157 -28.62 -6.38 13.18
CA LEU A 157 -27.20 -6.03 13.14
C LEU A 157 -26.36 -7.21 12.65
N ARG A 158 -26.59 -8.40 13.16
CA ARG A 158 -25.92 -9.64 12.75
C ARG A 158 -26.08 -9.87 11.26
N HIS A 159 -27.29 -9.77 10.74
CA HIS A 159 -27.58 -9.94 9.32
C HIS A 159 -26.84 -8.88 8.48
N HIS A 160 -26.85 -7.63 8.92
CA HIS A 160 -26.12 -6.57 8.24
C HIS A 160 -24.62 -6.85 8.16
N LEU A 161 -24.00 -7.28 9.26
CA LEU A 161 -22.57 -7.61 9.29
C LEU A 161 -22.25 -8.81 8.38
N GLN A 162 -23.13 -9.81 8.31
CA GLN A 162 -22.96 -10.95 7.42
C GLN A 162 -23.03 -10.59 5.94
N GLN A 163 -23.73 -9.50 5.59
CA GLN A 163 -23.83 -9.01 4.21
C GLN A 163 -22.68 -8.11 3.80
N LEU A 164 -21.82 -7.70 4.73
CA LEU A 164 -20.68 -6.87 4.39
C LEU A 164 -19.69 -7.65 3.54
N SER A 165 -19.19 -7.02 2.49
CA SER A 165 -18.14 -7.56 1.64
C SER A 165 -16.80 -6.94 2.01
N SER A 166 -15.74 -7.73 1.95
CA SER A 166 -14.38 -7.19 2.02
C SER A 166 -14.13 -6.30 0.80
N ARG A 167 -13.26 -5.30 0.96
CA ARG A 167 -12.74 -4.58 -0.20
C ARG A 167 -12.14 -5.59 -1.17
N GLU A 168 -12.42 -5.42 -2.47
CA GLU A 168 -11.80 -6.27 -3.47
C GLU A 168 -10.29 -6.11 -3.39
N HIS A 169 -9.61 -7.17 -2.98
CA HIS A 169 -8.17 -7.26 -3.10
C HIS A 169 -7.89 -7.69 -4.54
N ALA A 170 -7.18 -6.84 -5.28
CA ALA A 170 -6.83 -7.13 -6.66
C ALA A 170 -6.08 -8.47 -6.73
N SER A 171 -6.58 -9.38 -7.58
CA SER A 171 -6.15 -10.79 -7.64
C SER A 171 -4.71 -11.02 -8.09
N HIS A 172 -4.00 -9.97 -8.56
CA HIS A 172 -2.65 -10.06 -9.12
C HIS A 172 -1.61 -9.29 -8.33
N HIS A 173 -1.85 -9.08 -7.04
CA HIS A 173 -0.88 -8.49 -6.15
C HIS A 173 0.04 -9.54 -5.52
N ARG A 174 1.26 -9.14 -5.23
CA ARG A 174 2.25 -9.99 -4.55
C ARG A 174 1.84 -10.22 -3.11
N PHE A 175 2.16 -11.42 -2.59
CA PHE A 175 1.96 -11.70 -1.19
C PHE A 175 2.91 -10.88 -0.32
N ARG A 176 2.35 -10.21 0.70
CA ARG A 176 3.09 -9.48 1.73
C ARG A 176 2.46 -9.74 3.08
N LEU A 177 3.25 -10.24 4.00
CA LEU A 177 2.82 -10.43 5.38
C LEU A 177 3.80 -9.75 6.32
N ALA A 178 3.29 -8.87 7.19
CA ALA A 178 4.06 -8.25 8.25
C ALA A 178 4.10 -9.19 9.44
N ILE A 179 5.29 -9.62 9.84
CA ILE A 179 5.48 -10.55 10.95
C ILE A 179 5.36 -9.78 12.26
N ASP A 180 4.42 -10.16 13.09
CA ASP A 180 4.26 -9.60 14.42
C ASP A 180 4.79 -10.54 15.50
N ARG A 181 4.81 -11.85 15.26
CA ARG A 181 5.31 -12.86 16.17
C ARG A 181 6.00 -14.01 15.46
N ALA A 182 6.98 -14.59 16.16
CA ALA A 182 7.61 -15.82 15.74
C ALA A 182 7.77 -16.73 16.96
N PHE A 183 7.49 -18.02 16.79
CA PHE A 183 7.65 -19.01 17.84
C PHE A 183 7.96 -20.38 17.27
N THR A 184 8.51 -21.25 18.11
CA THR A 184 8.81 -22.63 17.75
C THR A 184 7.76 -23.54 18.32
N VAL A 185 7.16 -24.37 17.48
CA VAL A 185 6.18 -25.39 17.88
C VAL A 185 6.86 -26.76 17.84
N LYS A 186 6.75 -27.48 18.93
CA LYS A 186 7.31 -28.83 19.02
C LYS A 186 6.71 -29.74 17.96
N GLY A 187 7.57 -30.33 17.13
CA GLY A 187 7.17 -31.18 16.02
C GLY A 187 6.86 -30.48 14.70
N ALA A 188 6.61 -29.16 14.73
CA ALA A 188 6.31 -28.39 13.53
C ALA A 188 7.44 -27.42 13.13
N GLY A 189 8.26 -26.98 14.08
CA GLY A 189 9.35 -26.06 13.84
C GLY A 189 8.94 -24.59 13.96
N LEU A 190 9.47 -23.75 13.06
CA LEU A 190 9.26 -22.31 13.12
C LEU A 190 7.90 -21.90 12.58
N VAL A 191 7.17 -21.12 13.37
CA VAL A 191 5.88 -20.54 13.00
C VAL A 191 5.97 -19.03 13.14
N VAL A 192 5.50 -18.32 12.12
CA VAL A 192 5.36 -16.86 12.15
C VAL A 192 3.91 -16.49 11.97
N THR A 193 3.51 -15.39 12.59
CA THR A 193 2.14 -14.87 12.49
C THR A 193 2.16 -13.43 12.03
N GLY A 194 1.08 -13.04 11.39
CA GLY A 194 0.87 -11.67 10.95
C GLY A 194 -0.39 -11.52 10.13
N THR A 195 -0.60 -10.30 9.66
CA THR A 195 -1.69 -10.00 8.74
C THR A 195 -1.13 -9.83 7.33
N ALA A 196 -1.75 -10.49 6.36
CA ALA A 196 -1.40 -10.33 4.97
C ALA A 196 -1.94 -8.99 4.44
N LEU A 197 -1.04 -8.15 3.93
CA LEU A 197 -1.39 -6.85 3.37
C LEU A 197 -1.86 -6.98 1.92
N SER A 198 -1.34 -7.94 1.20
CA SER A 198 -1.69 -8.17 -0.21
C SER A 198 -1.44 -9.62 -0.61
N GLY A 199 -2.03 -10.02 -1.72
CA GLY A 199 -1.75 -11.28 -2.39
C GLY A 199 -2.31 -12.52 -1.73
N GLU A 200 -1.81 -13.64 -2.16
CA GLU A 200 -2.20 -14.97 -1.70
C GLU A 200 -0.97 -15.83 -1.41
N VAL A 201 -1.14 -16.77 -0.52
CA VAL A 201 -0.13 -17.79 -0.21
C VAL A 201 -0.81 -19.15 -0.06
N LYS A 202 -0.13 -20.20 -0.46
CA LYS A 202 -0.62 -21.57 -0.31
C LYS A 202 0.47 -22.49 0.20
N VAL A 203 0.07 -23.60 0.77
CA VAL A 203 0.98 -24.65 1.22
C VAL A 203 1.83 -25.13 0.04
N GLY A 204 3.12 -25.20 0.26
CA GLY A 204 4.10 -25.58 -0.78
C GLY A 204 4.76 -24.39 -1.47
N ASP A 205 4.26 -23.17 -1.29
CA ASP A 205 4.88 -21.98 -1.85
C ASP A 205 6.25 -21.72 -1.23
N THR A 206 7.11 -21.08 -2.00
CA THR A 206 8.36 -20.50 -1.52
C THR A 206 8.12 -19.01 -1.29
N VAL A 207 8.46 -18.53 -0.09
CA VAL A 207 8.36 -17.14 0.28
C VAL A 207 9.70 -16.63 0.75
N TRP A 208 9.92 -15.33 0.63
CA TRP A 208 11.15 -14.68 1.05
C TRP A 208 11.00 -14.10 2.46
N LEU A 209 11.90 -14.49 3.36
CA LEU A 209 11.93 -13.96 4.73
C LEU A 209 12.99 -12.87 4.82
N THR A 210 12.57 -11.63 5.07
CA THR A 210 13.51 -10.53 5.39
C THR A 210 14.16 -10.80 6.75
N GLY A 211 15.13 -10.05 7.13
CA GLY A 211 15.87 -10.34 8.37
C GLY A 211 16.97 -11.36 8.17
N VAL A 212 16.71 -12.52 7.60
CA VAL A 212 17.70 -13.53 7.20
C VAL A 212 18.01 -13.49 5.71
N ASN A 213 17.19 -12.80 4.91
CA ASN A 213 17.31 -12.68 3.46
C ASN A 213 17.43 -14.04 2.75
N LYS A 214 16.50 -14.92 3.04
CA LYS A 214 16.48 -16.29 2.52
C LYS A 214 15.09 -16.73 2.10
N PRO A 215 14.99 -17.63 1.09
CA PRO A 215 13.74 -18.27 0.76
C PRO A 215 13.36 -19.29 1.84
N MET A 216 12.06 -19.38 2.10
CA MET A 216 11.47 -20.32 3.05
C MET A 216 10.33 -21.05 2.36
N ARG A 217 10.12 -22.32 2.72
CA ARG A 217 9.00 -23.10 2.20
C ARG A 217 7.84 -23.08 3.19
N VAL A 218 6.64 -22.85 2.70
CA VAL A 218 5.41 -22.89 3.49
C VAL A 218 4.97 -24.35 3.64
N ARG A 219 5.04 -24.88 4.86
CA ARG A 219 4.64 -26.26 5.18
C ARG A 219 3.19 -26.37 5.62
N GLY A 220 2.66 -25.34 6.24
CA GLY A 220 1.30 -25.33 6.77
C GLY A 220 0.80 -23.92 6.97
N LEU A 221 -0.51 -23.76 6.94
CA LEU A 221 -1.19 -22.48 7.09
C LEU A 221 -2.38 -22.62 8.04
N HIS A 222 -2.55 -21.59 8.88
CA HIS A 222 -3.80 -21.32 9.56
C HIS A 222 -4.24 -19.91 9.18
N ALA A 223 -5.48 -19.75 8.76
CA ALA A 223 -6.06 -18.44 8.52
C ALA A 223 -7.28 -18.28 9.41
N GLN A 224 -7.38 -17.14 10.11
CA GLN A 224 -8.46 -16.87 11.04
C GLN A 224 -8.68 -18.04 12.00
N ASN A 225 -7.57 -18.58 12.51
CA ASN A 225 -7.53 -19.70 13.49
C ASN A 225 -8.08 -21.04 12.98
N GLN A 226 -8.13 -21.24 11.66
CA GLN A 226 -8.55 -22.48 11.03
C GLN A 226 -7.43 -23.01 10.11
N PRO A 227 -7.18 -24.35 10.09
CA PRO A 227 -6.26 -24.92 9.11
C PRO A 227 -6.78 -24.71 7.70
N VAL A 228 -5.91 -24.24 6.80
CA VAL A 228 -6.26 -23.97 5.41
C VAL A 228 -5.12 -24.39 4.48
N GLU A 229 -5.44 -24.62 3.21
CA GLU A 229 -4.45 -24.88 2.17
C GLU A 229 -3.98 -23.59 1.48
N HIS A 230 -4.77 -22.54 1.53
CA HIS A 230 -4.43 -21.22 0.99
C HIS A 230 -4.99 -20.11 1.87
N ALA A 231 -4.34 -18.96 1.84
CA ALA A 231 -4.73 -17.78 2.59
C ALA A 231 -4.46 -16.53 1.74
N HIS A 232 -5.15 -15.46 2.03
CA HIS A 232 -5.08 -14.24 1.22
C HIS A 232 -5.08 -12.96 2.08
N ALA A 233 -4.89 -11.84 1.38
CA ALA A 233 -4.91 -10.52 1.99
C ALA A 233 -6.16 -10.30 2.84
N GLY A 234 -5.99 -9.57 3.93
CA GLY A 234 -7.04 -9.26 4.89
C GLY A 234 -7.23 -10.34 5.95
N GLN A 235 -6.55 -11.46 5.86
CA GLN A 235 -6.61 -12.52 6.87
C GLN A 235 -5.42 -12.42 7.83
N ARG A 236 -5.66 -12.81 9.08
CA ARG A 236 -4.58 -13.10 10.01
C ARG A 236 -4.12 -14.52 9.77
N ILE A 237 -2.84 -14.68 9.53
CA ILE A 237 -2.26 -15.93 9.06
C ILE A 237 -1.15 -16.37 10.01
N ALA A 238 -1.14 -17.67 10.33
CA ALA A 238 0.01 -18.33 10.93
C ALA A 238 0.62 -19.26 9.87
N LEU A 239 1.92 -19.14 9.65
CA LEU A 239 2.64 -19.94 8.67
C LEU A 239 3.71 -20.76 9.37
N ASN A 240 3.66 -22.08 9.15
CA ASN A 240 4.77 -22.95 9.46
C ASN A 240 5.74 -22.91 8.28
N ILE A 241 6.94 -22.39 8.50
CA ILE A 241 7.95 -22.19 7.47
C ILE A 241 9.18 -23.04 7.75
N ALA A 242 9.76 -23.55 6.66
CA ALA A 242 10.95 -24.36 6.70
C ALA A 242 12.05 -23.76 5.86
N GLY A 243 13.27 -23.76 6.40
CA GLY A 243 14.45 -23.24 5.75
C GLY A 243 15.54 -22.97 6.77
N ASP A 244 16.58 -22.30 6.31
CA ASP A 244 17.75 -22.00 7.15
C ASP A 244 17.52 -20.69 7.92
N ALA A 245 16.61 -20.76 8.91
CA ALA A 245 16.32 -19.63 9.81
C ALA A 245 15.88 -20.15 11.18
N GLU A 246 16.25 -19.40 12.20
CA GLU A 246 15.88 -19.67 13.60
C GLU A 246 15.09 -18.49 14.17
N LYS A 247 14.22 -18.78 15.17
CA LYS A 247 13.42 -17.78 15.85
C LYS A 247 14.24 -16.58 16.35
N ALA A 248 15.44 -16.82 16.88
CA ALA A 248 16.30 -15.76 17.42
C ALA A 248 16.77 -14.75 16.36
N GLN A 249 16.71 -15.10 15.07
CA GLN A 249 17.10 -14.23 13.97
C GLN A 249 15.95 -13.34 13.49
N LEU A 250 14.73 -13.57 13.97
CA LEU A 250 13.54 -12.86 13.54
C LEU A 250 13.17 -11.76 14.51
N ASN A 251 12.83 -10.62 13.96
CA ASN A 251 12.36 -9.46 14.70
C ASN A 251 10.93 -9.09 14.28
N ARG A 252 10.20 -8.52 15.21
CA ARG A 252 8.94 -7.86 14.86
C ARG A 252 9.22 -6.79 13.81
N GLY A 253 8.45 -6.78 12.73
CA GLY A 253 8.68 -5.88 11.60
C GLY A 253 9.38 -6.53 10.41
N ASP A 254 9.85 -7.77 10.55
CA ASP A 254 10.28 -8.57 9.40
C ASP A 254 9.08 -8.96 8.54
N TRP A 255 9.37 -9.34 7.31
CA TRP A 255 8.36 -9.64 6.30
C TRP A 255 8.51 -11.02 5.72
N LEU A 256 7.36 -11.63 5.39
CA LEU A 256 7.29 -12.70 4.39
C LEU A 256 6.75 -12.12 3.09
N LEU A 257 7.50 -12.27 2.03
CA LEU A 257 7.19 -11.72 0.70
C LEU A 257 7.19 -12.85 -0.33
N SER A 258 6.41 -12.70 -1.39
CA SER A 258 6.39 -13.72 -2.47
C SER A 258 7.70 -13.79 -3.25
N GLU A 259 8.46 -12.69 -3.27
CA GLU A 259 9.73 -12.58 -4.00
C GLU A 259 10.73 -11.79 -3.16
N ALA A 260 12.02 -11.96 -3.48
CA ALA A 260 13.07 -11.15 -2.87
C ALA A 260 12.80 -9.66 -3.14
N PRO A 261 12.85 -8.80 -2.11
CA PRO A 261 12.56 -7.38 -2.27
C PRO A 261 13.77 -6.63 -2.85
N PRO A 262 13.54 -5.41 -3.39
CA PRO A 262 14.64 -4.49 -3.69
C PRO A 262 15.24 -3.97 -2.37
N GLU A 263 16.22 -3.07 -2.47
CA GLU A 263 16.72 -2.37 -1.30
C GLU A 263 15.58 -1.61 -0.61
N PRO A 264 15.54 -1.59 0.74
CA PRO A 264 14.51 -0.85 1.45
C PRO A 264 14.64 0.65 1.23
N SER A 265 13.52 1.36 1.37
CA SER A 265 13.47 2.80 1.16
C SER A 265 13.96 3.58 2.38
N GLU A 266 14.82 4.56 2.14
CA GLU A 266 15.28 5.51 3.17
C GLU A 266 14.37 6.73 3.23
N ARG A 267 13.67 7.03 2.14
CA ARG A 267 12.81 8.21 1.99
C ARG A 267 11.62 7.91 1.11
N VAL A 268 10.50 8.51 1.43
CA VAL A 268 9.26 8.40 0.62
C VAL A 268 8.52 9.72 0.61
N ILE A 269 7.69 9.92 -0.41
CA ILE A 269 6.69 10.98 -0.40
C ILE A 269 5.38 10.40 0.09
N VAL A 270 4.72 11.13 0.97
CA VAL A 270 3.42 10.76 1.54
C VAL A 270 2.41 11.88 1.35
N SER A 271 1.14 11.50 1.37
CA SER A 271 0.00 12.41 1.54
C SER A 271 -0.39 12.35 3.01
N LEU A 272 -0.44 13.51 3.66
CA LEU A 272 -0.71 13.63 5.09
C LEU A 272 -2.18 13.91 5.37
N GLN A 273 -2.67 13.31 6.44
CA GLN A 273 -3.90 13.71 7.12
C GLN A 273 -3.51 14.08 8.55
N THR A 274 -3.37 15.38 8.81
CA THR A 274 -2.87 15.88 10.09
C THR A 274 -4.00 16.11 11.08
N HIS A 275 -3.79 15.68 12.32
CA HIS A 275 -4.63 16.04 13.46
C HIS A 275 -4.02 17.19 14.26
N ILE A 276 -2.70 17.20 14.35
CA ILE A 276 -1.92 18.25 15.00
C ILE A 276 -0.91 18.74 13.96
N PRO A 277 -0.81 20.06 13.73
CA PRO A 277 0.12 20.59 12.73
C PRO A 277 1.57 20.13 12.97
N LEU A 278 2.25 19.76 11.89
CA LEU A 278 3.64 19.33 11.91
C LEU A 278 4.54 20.51 11.58
N SER A 279 5.75 20.49 12.16
CA SER A 279 6.80 21.45 11.86
C SER A 279 7.82 20.85 10.90
N GLN A 280 8.51 21.69 10.14
CA GLN A 280 9.56 21.28 9.24
C GLN A 280 10.69 20.58 10.00
N TRP A 281 11.09 19.39 9.51
CA TRP A 281 12.12 18.53 10.09
C TRP A 281 11.80 18.02 11.50
N GLN A 282 10.53 18.02 11.87
CA GLN A 282 10.09 17.49 13.16
C GLN A 282 10.47 16.01 13.28
N PRO A 283 11.11 15.62 14.42
CA PRO A 283 11.36 14.20 14.68
C PRO A 283 10.04 13.49 15.06
N LEU A 284 9.90 12.27 14.57
CA LEU A 284 8.68 11.50 14.71
C LEU A 284 8.98 10.04 15.02
N HIS A 285 8.06 9.40 15.73
CA HIS A 285 7.88 7.96 15.67
C HIS A 285 7.00 7.63 14.46
N ILE A 286 7.41 6.63 13.68
CA ILE A 286 6.73 6.21 12.46
C ILE A 286 6.36 4.73 12.60
N HIS A 287 5.06 4.45 12.52
CA HIS A 287 4.53 3.10 12.58
C HIS A 287 4.09 2.66 11.18
N HIS A 288 4.60 1.54 10.74
CA HIS A 288 4.21 0.90 9.49
C HIS A 288 4.03 -0.59 9.73
N ALA A 289 2.81 -1.10 9.57
CA ALA A 289 2.48 -2.50 9.85
C ALA A 289 3.06 -2.92 11.21
N ALA A 290 3.89 -3.96 11.28
CA ALA A 290 4.54 -4.38 12.52
C ALA A 290 5.81 -3.58 12.86
N SER A 291 6.25 -2.68 11.98
CA SER A 291 7.48 -1.90 12.17
C SER A 291 7.23 -0.61 12.92
N HIS A 292 8.18 -0.25 13.77
CA HIS A 292 8.20 1.01 14.49
C HIS A 292 9.62 1.57 14.44
N ILE A 293 9.75 2.73 13.81
CA ILE A 293 11.04 3.41 13.64
C ILE A 293 10.91 4.89 13.97
N THR A 294 12.01 5.59 13.97
CA THR A 294 12.04 7.05 14.05
C THR A 294 12.44 7.62 12.70
N GLY A 295 12.11 8.89 12.52
CA GLY A 295 12.44 9.63 11.31
C GLY A 295 12.07 11.09 11.44
N ARG A 296 12.10 11.80 10.31
CA ARG A 296 11.77 13.24 10.25
C ARG A 296 10.88 13.51 9.06
N VAL A 297 10.10 14.58 9.15
CA VAL A 297 9.20 15.05 8.11
C VAL A 297 9.69 16.36 7.50
N SER A 298 9.69 16.42 6.17
CA SER A 298 9.88 17.66 5.41
C SER A 298 8.59 17.99 4.69
N LEU A 299 7.93 19.05 5.11
CA LEU A 299 6.64 19.45 4.56
C LEU A 299 6.79 20.04 3.16
N LEU A 300 5.93 19.63 2.27
CA LEU A 300 5.75 20.16 0.91
C LEU A 300 4.38 20.83 0.82
N GLU A 301 3.96 21.24 -0.38
CA GLU A 301 2.66 21.84 -0.59
C GLU A 301 1.54 20.79 -0.65
N ASN A 302 0.29 21.21 -0.46
CA ASN A 302 -0.94 20.40 -0.69
C ASN A 302 -0.98 19.09 0.13
N ASP A 303 -0.61 19.17 1.42
CA ASP A 303 -0.57 18.02 2.33
C ASP A 303 0.41 16.92 1.91
N LEU A 304 1.30 17.23 0.99
CA LEU A 304 2.41 16.35 0.64
C LEU A 304 3.60 16.58 1.56
N ALA A 305 4.32 15.52 1.85
CA ALA A 305 5.52 15.60 2.67
C ALA A 305 6.50 14.49 2.27
N GLU A 306 7.78 14.74 2.54
CA GLU A 306 8.80 13.72 2.50
C GLU A 306 9.05 13.20 3.91
N LEU A 307 9.04 11.89 4.08
CA LEU A 307 9.51 11.25 5.30
C LEU A 307 10.90 10.69 5.05
N VAL A 308 11.81 11.00 5.97
CA VAL A 308 13.18 10.50 5.97
C VAL A 308 13.32 9.58 7.18
N PHE A 309 13.66 8.32 6.92
CA PHE A 309 13.70 7.28 7.95
C PHE A 309 15.11 7.12 8.52
N ASP A 310 15.21 6.92 9.84
CA ASP A 310 16.48 6.56 10.49
C ASP A 310 16.87 5.12 10.18
N THR A 311 15.88 4.25 9.97
CA THR A 311 16.06 2.87 9.56
C THR A 311 15.24 2.63 8.29
N PRO A 312 15.85 2.13 7.20
CA PRO A 312 15.11 1.88 5.96
C PRO A 312 13.95 0.90 6.13
N LEU A 313 12.89 1.12 5.37
CA LEU A 313 11.66 0.30 5.39
C LEU A 313 11.32 -0.23 4.01
N TRP A 314 10.79 -1.44 3.95
CA TRP A 314 10.17 -1.98 2.75
C TRP A 314 8.72 -1.52 2.67
N LEU A 315 8.50 -0.49 1.86
CA LEU A 315 7.20 0.14 1.65
C LEU A 315 6.68 -0.13 0.24
N ALA A 316 5.38 -0.03 0.07
CA ALA A 316 4.72 -0.02 -1.22
C ALA A 316 3.85 1.24 -1.33
N ASP A 317 3.47 1.59 -2.56
CA ASP A 317 2.52 2.67 -2.79
C ASP A 317 1.21 2.39 -2.05
N ASN A 318 0.60 3.44 -1.54
CA ASN A 318 -0.63 3.40 -0.75
C ASN A 318 -0.52 2.74 0.63
N ASP A 319 0.67 2.32 1.03
CA ASP A 319 0.89 1.88 2.41
C ASP A 319 0.57 3.01 3.37
N ARG A 320 0.00 2.64 4.51
CA ARG A 320 -0.38 3.60 5.53
C ARG A 320 0.60 3.61 6.68
N LEU A 321 0.92 4.81 7.10
CA LEU A 321 1.83 5.07 8.21
C LEU A 321 1.10 5.91 9.25
N VAL A 322 1.46 5.73 10.51
CA VAL A 322 0.99 6.60 11.58
C VAL A 322 2.18 7.31 12.19
N LEU A 323 2.06 8.63 12.30
CA LEU A 323 3.10 9.52 12.79
C LEU A 323 2.74 9.99 14.19
N ARG A 324 3.63 9.76 15.14
CA ARG A 324 3.47 10.16 16.53
C ARG A 324 4.61 11.06 16.96
N ASP A 325 4.37 11.91 17.95
CA ASP A 325 5.41 12.78 18.47
C ASP A 325 6.56 11.97 19.12
N ILE A 326 7.72 12.58 19.23
CA ILE A 326 8.93 11.86 19.70
C ILE A 326 8.80 11.39 21.15
N SER A 327 7.95 12.02 21.94
CA SER A 327 7.62 11.55 23.31
C SER A 327 6.65 10.37 23.30
N ALA A 328 6.12 9.99 22.14
CA ALA A 328 5.13 8.93 21.91
C ALA A 328 3.81 9.12 22.69
N ARG A 329 3.47 10.35 23.04
CA ARG A 329 2.25 10.67 23.78
C ARG A 329 1.05 10.94 22.88
N GLU A 330 1.27 11.53 21.71
CA GLU A 330 0.20 11.98 20.82
C GLU A 330 0.40 11.42 19.40
N THR A 331 -0.70 11.05 18.78
CA THR A 331 -0.76 10.75 17.36
C THR A 331 -0.97 12.05 16.60
N LEU A 332 -0.03 12.40 15.74
CA LEU A 332 0.00 13.66 15.03
C LEU A 332 -0.70 13.60 13.68
N ALA A 333 -0.48 12.53 12.94
CA ALA A 333 -0.97 12.41 11.58
C ALA A 333 -1.03 10.96 11.11
N GLY A 334 -1.88 10.71 10.12
CA GLY A 334 -1.80 9.56 9.22
C GLY A 334 -1.09 9.96 7.95
N ALA A 335 -0.41 9.02 7.33
CA ALA A 335 0.27 9.24 6.07
C ALA A 335 0.00 8.07 5.13
N ARG A 336 -0.16 8.36 3.84
CA ARG A 336 -0.28 7.35 2.78
C ARG A 336 0.88 7.53 1.80
N VAL A 337 1.59 6.46 1.51
CA VAL A 337 2.73 6.51 0.59
C VAL A 337 2.24 6.84 -0.82
N VAL A 338 2.78 7.90 -1.39
CA VAL A 338 2.51 8.36 -2.76
C VAL A 338 3.55 7.81 -3.72
N THR A 339 4.83 7.95 -3.39
CA THR A 339 5.91 7.39 -4.20
C THR A 339 7.13 7.08 -3.35
N LEU A 340 7.84 6.05 -3.77
CA LEU A 340 9.07 5.59 -3.12
C LEU A 340 10.28 6.33 -3.70
N ASN A 341 11.34 6.46 -2.90
CA ASN A 341 12.65 6.91 -3.34
C ASN A 341 12.62 8.19 -4.20
N PRO A 342 12.09 9.31 -3.67
CA PRO A 342 12.01 10.55 -4.42
C PRO A 342 13.41 11.09 -4.76
N PRO A 343 13.54 11.96 -5.77
CA PRO A 343 14.82 12.58 -6.09
C PRO A 343 15.31 13.42 -4.91
N ARG A 344 16.63 13.50 -4.73
CA ARG A 344 17.23 14.27 -3.65
C ARG A 344 17.08 15.77 -3.84
N ARG A 345 16.95 16.22 -5.09
CA ARG A 345 16.86 17.66 -5.46
C ARG A 345 15.64 17.90 -6.31
N GLY A 346 15.15 19.15 -6.28
CA GLY A 346 14.07 19.59 -7.15
C GLY A 346 12.67 19.23 -6.68
N LYS A 347 12.49 18.74 -5.46
CA LYS A 347 11.19 18.34 -4.91
C LYS A 347 10.22 19.51 -4.73
N ARG A 348 10.71 20.74 -4.67
CA ARG A 348 9.89 21.96 -4.51
C ARG A 348 9.59 22.67 -5.82
N LYS A 349 10.05 22.14 -6.95
CA LYS A 349 9.72 22.68 -8.26
C LYS A 349 8.22 22.51 -8.53
N PRO A 350 7.54 23.52 -9.07
CA PRO A 350 6.09 23.45 -9.32
C PRO A 350 5.67 22.27 -10.18
N GLU A 351 6.43 21.93 -11.20
CA GLU A 351 6.15 20.79 -12.08
C GLU A 351 6.17 19.45 -11.31
N TYR A 352 7.14 19.29 -10.42
CA TYR A 352 7.26 18.08 -9.62
C TYR A 352 6.11 17.98 -8.61
N LEU A 353 5.74 19.08 -7.96
CA LEU A 353 4.63 19.11 -7.00
C LEU A 353 3.29 18.82 -7.69
N GLN A 354 3.08 19.35 -8.90
CA GLN A 354 1.89 19.02 -9.70
C GLN A 354 1.85 17.53 -10.04
N TRP A 355 2.97 16.97 -10.43
CA TRP A 355 3.09 15.55 -10.75
C TRP A 355 2.81 14.68 -9.52
N LEU A 356 3.35 15.05 -8.35
CA LEU A 356 3.07 14.35 -7.08
C LEU A 356 1.58 14.41 -6.73
N SER A 357 0.94 15.55 -6.93
CA SER A 357 -0.50 15.70 -6.68
C SER A 357 -1.32 14.79 -7.60
N ALA A 358 -0.96 14.71 -8.87
CA ALA A 358 -1.60 13.80 -9.82
C ALA A 358 -1.39 12.34 -9.42
N LEU A 359 -0.19 11.98 -8.99
CA LEU A 359 0.12 10.62 -8.54
C LEU A 359 -0.65 10.27 -7.27
N ALA A 360 -0.76 11.21 -6.33
CA ALA A 360 -1.54 11.04 -5.09
C ALA A 360 -3.02 10.77 -5.36
N GLN A 361 -3.56 11.28 -6.47
CA GLN A 361 -4.95 11.10 -6.88
C GLN A 361 -5.17 9.91 -7.80
N ALA A 362 -4.12 9.25 -8.26
CA ALA A 362 -4.24 8.07 -9.12
C ALA A 362 -4.92 6.93 -8.36
N SER A 363 -6.09 6.51 -8.83
CA SER A 363 -6.96 5.58 -8.11
C SER A 363 -6.68 4.10 -8.38
N ASN A 364 -5.88 3.79 -9.40
CA ASN A 364 -5.56 2.41 -9.80
C ASN A 364 -4.17 2.33 -10.42
N ASP A 365 -3.72 1.11 -10.69
CA ASP A 365 -2.38 0.86 -11.22
C ASP A 365 -2.16 1.46 -12.60
N LYS A 366 -3.17 1.40 -13.46
CA LYS A 366 -3.11 1.99 -14.80
C LYS A 366 -2.92 3.51 -14.74
N ALA A 367 -3.72 4.19 -13.91
CA ALA A 367 -3.61 5.63 -13.72
C ALA A 367 -2.25 6.03 -13.15
N ALA A 368 -1.74 5.27 -12.19
CA ALA A 368 -0.42 5.50 -11.62
C ALA A 368 0.69 5.34 -12.66
N LEU A 369 0.62 4.31 -13.49
CA LEU A 369 1.59 4.11 -14.58
C LEU A 369 1.57 5.27 -15.57
N GLU A 370 0.39 5.73 -15.97
CA GLU A 370 0.22 6.87 -16.87
C GLU A 370 0.88 8.13 -16.31
N VAL A 371 0.70 8.41 -15.03
CA VAL A 371 1.33 9.55 -14.36
C VAL A 371 2.86 9.41 -14.34
N HIS A 372 3.38 8.24 -14.03
CA HIS A 372 4.83 8.01 -14.07
C HIS A 372 5.40 8.19 -15.47
N LEU A 373 4.70 7.70 -16.50
CA LEU A 373 5.12 7.78 -17.88
C LEU A 373 5.18 9.24 -18.42
N GLU A 374 4.42 10.15 -17.82
CA GLU A 374 4.48 11.58 -18.20
C GLU A 374 5.87 12.18 -17.98
N ARG A 375 6.63 11.65 -17.04
CA ARG A 375 7.98 12.14 -16.72
C ARG A 375 9.10 11.46 -17.49
N GLY A 376 8.79 10.48 -18.30
CA GLY A 376 9.78 9.76 -19.09
C GLY A 376 9.69 8.26 -18.97
N ALA A 377 10.81 7.59 -19.15
CA ALA A 377 10.88 6.14 -19.07
C ALA A 377 10.61 5.63 -17.66
N VAL A 378 9.85 4.55 -17.56
CA VAL A 378 9.51 3.88 -16.30
C VAL A 378 10.23 2.54 -16.24
N ASN A 379 10.94 2.31 -15.13
CA ASN A 379 11.50 1.00 -14.82
C ASN A 379 10.37 0.11 -14.28
N LEU A 380 10.01 -0.92 -15.03
CA LEU A 380 8.88 -1.80 -14.70
C LEU A 380 9.14 -2.68 -13.47
N THR A 381 10.40 -3.00 -13.18
CA THR A 381 10.75 -3.73 -11.96
C THR A 381 10.44 -2.89 -10.72
N ASP A 382 10.83 -1.62 -10.72
CA ASP A 382 10.55 -0.68 -9.63
C ASP A 382 9.05 -0.40 -9.52
N PHE A 383 8.38 -0.21 -10.65
CA PHE A 383 6.93 0.03 -10.67
C PHE A 383 6.16 -1.17 -10.14
N ALA A 384 6.52 -2.38 -10.54
CA ALA A 384 5.87 -3.60 -10.09
C ALA A 384 6.04 -3.80 -8.58
N TRP A 385 7.23 -3.53 -8.04
CA TRP A 385 7.44 -3.56 -6.59
C TRP A 385 6.59 -2.51 -5.89
N ALA A 386 6.65 -1.25 -6.34
CA ALA A 386 5.91 -0.16 -5.71
C ALA A 386 4.40 -0.43 -5.66
N ARG A 387 3.86 -1.04 -6.70
CA ARG A 387 2.43 -1.38 -6.77
C ARG A 387 2.12 -2.79 -6.30
N GLN A 388 3.13 -3.57 -5.91
CA GLN A 388 3.01 -4.97 -5.50
C GLN A 388 2.31 -5.84 -6.55
N LEU A 389 2.65 -5.60 -7.82
CA LEU A 389 2.08 -6.35 -8.94
C LEU A 389 2.89 -7.61 -9.23
N SER A 390 2.19 -8.72 -9.43
CA SER A 390 2.77 -9.92 -10.03
C SER A 390 3.02 -9.69 -11.52
N ASN A 391 3.74 -10.60 -12.17
CA ASN A 391 3.94 -10.53 -13.61
C ASN A 391 2.61 -10.56 -14.39
N GLU A 392 1.64 -11.34 -13.91
CA GLU A 392 0.29 -11.40 -14.49
C GLU A 392 -0.46 -10.07 -14.37
N GLY A 393 -0.29 -9.36 -13.27
CA GLY A 393 -0.90 -8.05 -13.06
C GLY A 393 -0.22 -6.94 -13.84
N LEU A 394 1.09 -7.06 -14.07
CA LEU A 394 1.87 -6.05 -14.80
C LEU A 394 1.66 -6.12 -16.30
N LEU A 395 1.62 -7.31 -16.87
CA LEU A 395 1.62 -7.54 -18.33
C LEU A 395 0.50 -6.76 -19.05
N PRO A 396 -0.77 -6.79 -18.61
CA PRO A 396 -1.83 -6.04 -19.32
C PRO A 396 -1.59 -4.54 -19.34
N LEU A 397 -0.93 -3.99 -18.33
CA LEU A 397 -0.66 -2.56 -18.21
C LEU A 397 0.38 -2.09 -19.23
N THR A 398 1.26 -2.97 -19.68
CA THR A 398 2.34 -2.64 -20.61
C THR A 398 1.94 -2.82 -22.08
N GLN A 399 0.77 -3.38 -22.36
CA GLN A 399 0.29 -3.69 -23.71
C GLN A 399 -0.67 -2.64 -24.24
N GLN A 400 -0.26 -1.37 -24.20
CA GLN A 400 -1.04 -0.26 -24.74
C GLN A 400 -0.48 0.18 -26.10
N PRO A 401 -1.35 0.64 -27.03
CA PRO A 401 -0.88 1.16 -28.32
C PRO A 401 0.12 2.31 -28.13
N GLY A 402 1.20 2.27 -28.90
CA GLY A 402 2.22 3.31 -28.88
C GLY A 402 3.26 3.19 -27.78
N PHE A 403 3.13 2.22 -26.89
CA PHE A 403 4.16 1.95 -25.90
C PHE A 403 5.39 1.31 -26.54
N ILE A 404 6.57 1.74 -26.09
CA ILE A 404 7.85 1.17 -26.48
C ILE A 404 8.48 0.56 -25.23
N GLN A 405 8.84 -0.71 -25.30
CA GLN A 405 9.47 -1.41 -24.20
C GLN A 405 10.78 -2.04 -24.63
N ALA A 406 11.84 -1.78 -23.88
CA ALA A 406 13.13 -2.44 -24.02
C ALA A 406 13.54 -2.99 -22.66
N GLY A 407 13.55 -4.32 -22.53
CA GLY A 407 13.80 -4.97 -21.24
C GLY A 407 12.74 -4.58 -20.22
N ASN A 408 13.20 -4.01 -19.11
CA ASN A 408 12.33 -3.54 -18.01
C ASN A 408 11.94 -2.06 -18.11
N ASN A 409 12.29 -1.38 -19.20
CA ASN A 409 12.02 0.04 -19.37
C ASN A 409 10.89 0.27 -20.36
N LEU A 410 9.98 1.15 -20.01
CA LEU A 410 8.77 1.46 -20.78
C LEU A 410 8.68 2.95 -21.09
N LEU A 411 8.24 3.27 -22.28
CA LEU A 411 8.05 4.63 -22.75
C LEU A 411 6.65 4.75 -23.38
N ASN A 412 5.94 5.85 -23.14
CA ASN A 412 4.67 6.12 -23.79
C ASN A 412 4.85 6.83 -25.14
N ALA A 413 3.76 6.91 -25.91
CA ALA A 413 3.80 7.52 -27.24
C ALA A 413 4.19 9.02 -27.22
N PRO A 414 3.64 9.89 -26.32
CA PRO A 414 4.02 11.29 -26.29
C PRO A 414 5.49 11.53 -25.98
N VAL A 415 6.05 10.79 -25.03
CA VAL A 415 7.48 10.92 -24.67
C VAL A 415 8.36 10.35 -25.80
N ALA A 416 7.93 9.26 -26.42
CA ALA A 416 8.62 8.69 -27.59
C ALA A 416 8.68 9.73 -28.72
N ALA A 417 7.58 10.44 -28.99
CA ALA A 417 7.55 11.51 -29.98
C ALA A 417 8.52 12.64 -29.62
N CYS A 418 8.60 13.01 -28.34
CA CYS A 418 9.57 14.01 -27.86
C CYS A 418 11.02 13.55 -28.11
N TRP A 419 11.32 12.31 -27.79
CA TRP A 419 12.65 11.72 -28.03
C TRP A 419 12.98 11.66 -29.52
N GLN A 420 12.00 11.31 -30.36
CA GLN A 420 12.17 11.31 -31.82
C GLN A 420 12.55 12.70 -32.34
N ARG A 421 11.89 13.74 -31.84
CA ARG A 421 12.26 15.13 -32.22
C ARG A 421 13.69 15.47 -31.82
N LYS A 422 14.13 15.04 -30.63
CA LYS A 422 15.52 15.24 -30.19
C LYS A 422 16.51 14.53 -31.11
N VAL A 423 16.20 13.29 -31.50
CA VAL A 423 17.04 12.55 -32.48
C VAL A 423 17.09 13.26 -33.82
N LEU A 424 15.94 13.68 -34.34
CA LEU A 424 15.88 14.39 -35.63
C LEU A 424 16.63 15.74 -35.59
N ASN A 425 16.46 16.50 -34.51
CA ASN A 425 17.18 17.77 -34.34
C ASN A 425 18.70 17.54 -34.22
N THR A 426 19.11 16.50 -33.53
CA THR A 426 20.53 16.14 -33.42
C THR A 426 21.13 15.76 -34.78
N LEU A 427 20.39 14.98 -35.59
CA LEU A 427 20.82 14.64 -36.95
C LEU A 427 20.88 15.89 -37.84
N ALA A 428 19.89 16.77 -37.76
CA ALA A 428 19.89 18.02 -38.55
C ALA A 428 21.13 18.87 -38.23
N THR A 429 21.43 19.05 -36.95
CA THR A 429 22.62 19.78 -36.49
C THR A 429 23.90 19.08 -36.91
N TYR A 430 23.97 17.77 -36.83
CA TYR A 430 25.13 17.00 -37.26
C TYR A 430 25.38 17.19 -38.77
N HIS A 431 24.32 17.15 -39.59
CA HIS A 431 24.44 17.34 -41.04
C HIS A 431 24.87 18.76 -41.42
N GLU A 432 24.48 19.79 -40.67
CA GLU A 432 24.94 21.15 -40.85
C GLU A 432 26.44 21.29 -40.56
N GLN A 433 26.92 20.63 -39.51
CA GLN A 433 28.31 20.71 -39.08
C GLN A 433 29.24 19.80 -39.86
N HIS A 434 28.71 18.72 -40.45
CA HIS A 434 29.45 17.67 -41.14
C HIS A 434 28.79 17.36 -42.48
N GLN A 435 28.70 18.36 -43.36
CA GLN A 435 28.00 18.28 -44.65
C GLN A 435 28.56 17.20 -45.59
N ASP A 436 29.84 16.90 -45.47
CA ASP A 436 30.56 15.91 -46.27
C ASP A 436 30.52 14.49 -45.67
N GLU A 437 29.93 14.31 -44.53
CA GLU A 437 29.82 13.02 -43.88
C GLU A 437 28.44 12.39 -44.10
N PRO A 438 28.35 11.04 -44.19
CA PRO A 438 27.07 10.36 -44.39
C PRO A 438 26.16 10.40 -43.16
N GLY A 439 26.71 10.59 -41.96
CA GLY A 439 25.98 10.62 -40.70
C GLY A 439 26.67 9.89 -39.59
N PRO A 440 26.18 9.98 -38.36
CA PRO A 440 26.73 9.25 -37.23
C PRO A 440 26.27 7.78 -37.22
N GLY A 441 27.03 6.94 -36.54
CA GLY A 441 26.56 5.64 -36.20
C GLY A 441 25.51 5.70 -35.08
N ARG A 442 24.83 4.61 -34.89
CA ARG A 442 23.70 4.47 -33.95
C ARG A 442 24.10 4.81 -32.50
N GLU A 443 25.23 4.31 -32.03
CA GLU A 443 25.73 4.58 -30.67
C GLU A 443 26.11 6.04 -30.46
N ARG A 444 26.75 6.64 -31.45
CA ARG A 444 27.11 8.05 -31.40
C ARG A 444 25.88 8.95 -31.41
N LEU A 445 24.89 8.63 -32.22
CA LEU A 445 23.62 9.35 -32.26
C LEU A 445 22.89 9.29 -30.95
N ARG A 446 22.82 8.11 -30.33
CA ARG A 446 22.25 7.93 -29.00
C ARG A 446 22.91 8.85 -27.97
N ARG A 447 24.24 8.83 -27.92
CA ARG A 447 25.00 9.64 -26.95
C ARG A 447 24.85 11.13 -27.16
N MET A 448 24.71 11.58 -28.43
CA MET A 448 24.51 12.99 -28.73
C MET A 448 23.10 13.47 -28.46
N ALA A 449 22.09 12.64 -28.74
CA ALA A 449 20.68 13.04 -28.67
C ALA A 449 20.09 12.85 -27.28
N LEU A 450 20.35 11.72 -26.65
CA LEU A 450 19.70 11.29 -25.41
C LEU A 450 20.72 10.58 -24.48
N PRO A 451 21.77 11.33 -24.04
CA PRO A 451 22.88 10.71 -23.30
C PRO A 451 22.49 10.19 -21.91
N MET A 452 21.42 10.75 -21.31
CA MET A 452 21.01 10.44 -19.94
C MET A 452 19.92 9.38 -19.87
N GLU A 453 19.43 8.91 -21.01
CA GLU A 453 18.34 7.96 -21.08
C GLU A 453 18.84 6.52 -21.26
N ASP A 454 17.96 5.54 -20.99
CA ASP A 454 18.32 4.12 -21.09
C ASP A 454 18.81 3.76 -22.50
N ASP A 455 19.99 3.16 -22.60
CA ASP A 455 20.66 2.83 -23.86
C ASP A 455 19.77 1.96 -24.76
N ALA A 456 19.26 0.87 -24.24
CA ALA A 456 18.49 -0.10 -25.01
C ALA A 456 17.18 0.52 -25.54
N LEU A 457 16.54 1.36 -24.72
CA LEU A 457 15.29 2.02 -25.08
C LEU A 457 15.52 3.05 -26.21
N VAL A 458 16.61 3.83 -26.11
CA VAL A 458 16.97 4.81 -27.15
C VAL A 458 17.33 4.12 -28.44
N LEU A 459 18.11 3.03 -28.39
CA LEU A 459 18.49 2.26 -29.58
C LEU A 459 17.27 1.62 -30.26
N LEU A 460 16.31 1.14 -29.47
CA LEU A 460 15.07 0.62 -30.02
C LEU A 460 14.25 1.70 -30.71
N LEU A 461 14.19 2.90 -30.12
CA LEU A 461 13.52 4.05 -30.71
C LEU A 461 14.15 4.43 -32.06
N ILE A 462 15.47 4.50 -32.12
CA ILE A 462 16.22 4.79 -33.35
C ILE A 462 15.94 3.73 -34.42
N GLU A 463 15.94 2.46 -34.04
CA GLU A 463 15.62 1.36 -34.97
C GLU A 463 14.18 1.45 -35.49
N ASN A 464 13.22 1.78 -34.64
CA ASN A 464 11.83 2.02 -35.06
C ASN A 464 11.72 3.19 -36.04
N MET A 465 12.50 4.24 -35.84
CA MET A 465 12.54 5.40 -36.75
C MET A 465 13.12 4.98 -38.10
N ARG A 466 14.14 4.15 -38.14
CA ARG A 466 14.72 3.60 -39.35
C ARG A 466 13.71 2.71 -40.10
N GLU A 467 13.05 1.82 -39.42
CA GLU A 467 12.04 0.92 -40.01
C GLU A 467 10.87 1.70 -40.63
N SER A 468 10.43 2.79 -39.98
CA SER A 468 9.34 3.62 -40.46
C SER A 468 9.77 4.58 -41.58
N GLY A 469 11.06 4.70 -41.84
CA GLY A 469 11.60 5.57 -42.88
C GLY A 469 11.78 7.03 -42.48
N VAL A 470 11.55 7.36 -41.20
CA VAL A 470 11.75 8.70 -40.63
C VAL A 470 13.23 9.09 -40.67
N ILE A 471 14.10 8.11 -40.49
CA ILE A 471 15.54 8.23 -40.76
C ILE A 471 15.96 7.07 -41.68
N LYS A 472 17.09 7.25 -42.34
CA LYS A 472 17.66 6.28 -43.29
C LYS A 472 19.00 5.80 -42.76
N SER A 473 19.38 4.60 -43.19
CA SER A 473 20.68 4.00 -42.89
C SER A 473 21.39 3.60 -44.15
N HIS A 474 22.69 3.93 -44.24
CA HIS A 474 23.56 3.52 -45.31
C HIS A 474 24.89 3.04 -44.74
N HIS A 475 25.20 1.77 -44.89
CA HIS A 475 26.39 1.17 -44.32
C HIS A 475 26.56 1.39 -42.79
N GLY A 476 25.44 1.42 -42.05
CA GLY A 476 25.44 1.68 -40.61
C GLY A 476 25.47 3.16 -40.22
N TRP A 477 25.57 4.05 -41.18
CA TRP A 477 25.51 5.51 -40.95
C TRP A 477 24.07 5.99 -41.07
N LEU A 478 23.62 6.73 -40.04
CA LEU A 478 22.25 7.21 -39.95
C LEU A 478 22.14 8.64 -40.45
N HIS A 479 21.11 8.90 -41.22
CA HIS A 479 20.90 10.24 -41.81
C HIS A 479 19.42 10.56 -42.02
N LEU A 480 19.11 11.85 -42.11
CA LEU A 480 17.78 12.32 -42.52
C LEU A 480 17.53 11.91 -43.98
N PRO A 481 16.27 11.65 -44.39
CA PRO A 481 15.95 11.22 -45.76
C PRO A 481 16.47 12.14 -46.85
N ASP A 482 16.50 13.45 -46.60
CA ASP A 482 16.90 14.47 -47.57
C ASP A 482 18.40 14.78 -47.53
N HIS A 483 19.12 14.19 -46.58
CA HIS A 483 20.56 14.43 -46.50
C HIS A 483 21.32 13.60 -47.53
N LYS A 484 22.11 14.31 -48.33
CA LYS A 484 23.09 13.68 -49.19
C LYS A 484 24.45 14.23 -48.80
N ALA A 485 25.42 13.35 -48.60
CA ALA A 485 26.78 13.77 -48.39
C ALA A 485 27.19 14.61 -49.57
N GLY A 486 27.71 15.83 -49.29
CA GLY A 486 28.11 16.80 -50.33
C GLY A 486 29.38 16.39 -51.02
N PHE A 487 29.38 15.27 -51.73
CA PHE A 487 30.51 14.85 -52.54
C PHE A 487 30.59 15.71 -53.79
N THR A 488 31.80 16.13 -54.11
CA THR A 488 32.07 16.76 -55.42
C THR A 488 31.89 15.72 -56.51
N ALA A 489 31.67 16.17 -57.75
CA ALA A 489 31.57 15.29 -58.89
C ALA A 489 32.80 14.38 -59.04
N GLU A 490 33.97 14.83 -58.63
CA GLU A 490 35.21 14.06 -58.61
C GLU A 490 35.18 12.95 -57.51
N GLN A 491 34.56 13.24 -56.37
CA GLN A 491 34.40 12.27 -55.26
C GLN A 491 33.35 11.21 -55.59
N GLU A 492 32.30 11.57 -56.32
CA GLU A 492 31.27 10.65 -56.77
C GLU A 492 31.78 9.70 -57.88
N ALA A 493 32.84 10.05 -58.62
CA ALA A 493 33.43 9.28 -59.67
C ALA A 493 34.47 8.23 -59.18
N ILE A 494 34.81 8.21 -57.89
CA ILE A 494 35.70 7.27 -57.22
C ILE A 494 34.86 6.28 -56.43
#